data_141a4be6f593144cfb69030bf56b3c99
#
_entry.id   141a4be6f593144cfb69030bf56b3c99
#
_cell.length_a   1.000
_cell.length_b   1.000
_cell.length_c   1.000
_cell.angle_alpha   90.00
_cell.angle_beta   90.00
_cell.angle_gamma   90.00
#
_symmetry.space_group_name_H-M   'P 1'
#
loop_
_entity.id
_entity.type
_entity.pdbx_description
1 polymer ?
#
loop_
_entity_poly.entity_id
_entity_poly.type
_entity_poly.pdbx_seq_one_letter_code
_entity_poly.pdbx_strand_id
1 'polypeptide(L)'
;MIQRPFPAARPRRMRYNDFSRRLMRENQLSVDNLIYPLFIVDGNQQRQTIASMPGVERLSIDLLLEEAAELVELGIPAIALFPVTPAEKKSDLAEEAWNPEGLAQRAVRALKNQFPELGVITDVALDPFTSHGLDGLTNEDGYVVNDETVEALVRQALSHAEAGADIVAPSDMMDGRIGAIRQRLEEEGYINTRILAYSAKYASSYYGPFRDAVDSAGNLGKSNKFSFQMDFANSDEALHEVAADLAEGADMV
;
A
#
# COMPACT_ATOMS: atom_id res chain seq x y z
N MET A 1 25.55 13.93 25.63
CA MET A 1 25.00 12.76 26.31
C MET A 1 25.03 13.00 27.82
N ILE A 2 23.90 12.96 28.53
CA ILE A 2 23.89 13.17 29.98
C ILE A 2 24.46 11.92 30.65
N GLN A 3 25.61 12.03 31.28
CA GLN A 3 26.18 10.94 32.07
C GLN A 3 25.44 10.85 33.43
N ARG A 4 24.88 9.68 33.72
CA ARG A 4 24.23 9.37 34.99
C ARG A 4 25.05 8.28 35.70
N PRO A 5 26.03 8.64 36.57
CA PRO A 5 26.91 7.67 37.20
C PRO A 5 26.16 6.81 38.25
N PHE A 6 26.53 5.54 38.34
CA PHE A 6 26.15 4.68 39.44
C PHE A 6 26.87 5.14 40.72
N PRO A 7 26.22 5.09 41.91
CA PRO A 7 24.88 4.54 42.24
C PRO A 7 23.74 5.57 42.13
N ALA A 8 23.99 6.84 41.85
CA ALA A 8 22.96 7.88 41.76
C ALA A 8 21.91 7.54 40.70
N ALA A 9 22.36 7.08 39.54
CA ALA A 9 21.50 6.55 38.47
C ALA A 9 21.40 5.03 38.54
N ARG A 10 20.19 4.56 38.74
CA ARG A 10 19.84 3.13 38.70
C ARG A 10 18.61 2.94 37.78
N PRO A 11 18.76 2.68 36.50
CA PRO A 11 17.63 2.49 35.57
C PRO A 11 16.67 1.38 36.01
N ARG A 12 17.15 0.35 36.74
CA ARG A 12 16.31 -0.71 37.31
C ARG A 12 15.28 -0.19 38.33
N ARG A 13 15.50 0.98 38.94
CA ARG A 13 14.55 1.59 39.90
C ARG A 13 13.19 1.84 39.25
N MET A 14 13.19 2.32 37.99
CA MET A 14 11.96 2.58 37.22
C MET A 14 11.31 1.28 36.71
N ARG A 15 12.01 0.15 36.72
CA ARG A 15 11.50 -1.15 36.29
C ARG A 15 11.00 -2.01 37.46
N TYR A 16 11.21 -1.59 38.71
CA TYR A 16 10.98 -2.40 39.88
C TYR A 16 9.50 -2.76 40.08
N ASN A 17 8.61 -1.77 40.03
CA ASN A 17 7.17 -1.95 40.20
C ASN A 17 6.40 -1.80 38.89
N ASP A 18 5.21 -2.40 38.85
CA ASP A 18 4.34 -2.31 37.68
C ASP A 18 3.95 -0.87 37.35
N PHE A 19 3.53 -0.08 38.37
CA PHE A 19 3.15 1.31 38.16
C PHE A 19 4.28 2.13 37.52
N SER A 20 5.52 1.94 37.94
CA SER A 20 6.66 2.69 37.40
C SER A 20 6.99 2.25 35.95
N ARG A 21 6.88 0.95 35.64
CA ARG A 21 7.00 0.47 34.29
C ARG A 21 5.93 1.05 33.38
N ARG A 22 4.68 1.14 33.86
CA ARG A 22 3.56 1.75 33.12
C ARG A 22 3.79 3.24 32.85
N LEU A 23 4.29 3.98 33.84
CA LEU A 23 4.64 5.40 33.67
C LEU A 23 5.78 5.64 32.66
N MET A 24 6.70 4.67 32.53
CA MET A 24 7.86 4.77 31.64
C MET A 24 7.62 4.17 30.26
N ARG A 25 6.41 3.70 29.97
CA ARG A 25 6.07 3.10 28.67
C ARG A 25 6.07 4.19 27.59
N GLU A 26 6.94 4.03 26.59
CA GLU A 26 7.11 4.98 25.49
C GLU A 26 6.06 4.79 24.39
N ASN A 27 5.64 3.52 24.17
CA ASN A 27 4.70 3.17 23.12
C ASN A 27 3.46 2.48 23.67
N GLN A 28 2.31 2.77 23.09
CA GLN A 28 1.04 2.09 23.35
C GLN A 28 0.42 1.75 21.99
N LEU A 29 -0.09 0.53 21.87
CA LEU A 29 -0.88 0.13 20.71
C LEU A 29 -2.34 0.46 20.97
N SER A 30 -2.95 1.22 20.07
CA SER A 30 -4.39 1.49 20.02
C SER A 30 -4.94 1.16 18.62
N VAL A 31 -6.24 1.19 18.48
CA VAL A 31 -6.89 1.02 17.16
C VAL A 31 -6.45 2.08 16.15
N ASP A 32 -6.09 3.29 16.63
CA ASP A 32 -5.61 4.38 15.77
C ASP A 32 -4.25 4.09 15.09
N ASN A 33 -3.57 3.02 15.51
CA ASN A 33 -2.33 2.58 14.88
C ASN A 33 -2.54 1.50 13.80
N LEU A 34 -3.79 1.16 13.48
CA LEU A 34 -4.12 0.06 12.58
C LEU A 34 -4.65 0.56 11.24
N ILE A 35 -4.17 -0.07 10.16
CA ILE A 35 -4.73 0.02 8.82
C ILE A 35 -5.18 -1.40 8.45
N TYR A 36 -6.44 -1.56 8.04
CA TYR A 36 -6.98 -2.88 7.70
C TYR A 36 -6.90 -3.14 6.19
N PRO A 37 -6.14 -4.14 5.72
CA PRO A 37 -6.03 -4.46 4.31
C PRO A 37 -7.22 -5.29 3.83
N LEU A 38 -7.76 -4.95 2.65
CA LEU A 38 -8.90 -5.62 2.03
C LEU A 38 -8.62 -5.94 0.56
N PHE A 39 -8.87 -7.19 0.19
CA PHE A 39 -8.79 -7.65 -1.21
C PHE A 39 -10.18 -7.57 -1.83
N ILE A 40 -10.28 -6.94 -3.00
CA ILE A 40 -11.57 -6.72 -3.67
C ILE A 40 -11.64 -7.40 -5.03
N VAL A 41 -12.82 -7.94 -5.34
CA VAL A 41 -13.13 -8.59 -6.62
C VAL A 41 -14.36 -7.97 -7.26
N ASP A 42 -14.48 -8.10 -8.57
CA ASP A 42 -15.68 -7.68 -9.29
C ASP A 42 -16.83 -8.67 -9.06
N GLY A 43 -18.06 -8.20 -9.20
CA GLY A 43 -19.28 -8.99 -9.03
C GLY A 43 -20.20 -8.49 -7.94
N ASN A 44 -21.12 -9.35 -7.51
CA ASN A 44 -22.09 -9.10 -6.45
C ASN A 44 -22.19 -10.36 -5.58
N GLN A 45 -22.25 -10.19 -4.26
CA GLN A 45 -22.27 -11.26 -3.25
C GLN A 45 -21.13 -12.29 -3.46
N GLN A 46 -19.95 -11.77 -3.88
CA GLN A 46 -18.77 -12.60 -4.08
C GLN A 46 -17.89 -12.56 -2.82
N ARG A 47 -17.63 -13.75 -2.28
CA ARG A 47 -16.71 -13.99 -1.18
C ARG A 47 -15.80 -15.16 -1.57
N GLN A 48 -14.51 -14.89 -1.73
CA GLN A 48 -13.55 -15.88 -2.20
C GLN A 48 -12.43 -16.04 -1.17
N THR A 49 -12.23 -17.26 -0.69
CA THR A 49 -11.14 -17.57 0.24
C THR A 49 -9.78 -17.48 -0.45
N ILE A 50 -8.76 -17.03 0.28
CA ILE A 50 -7.36 -16.99 -0.15
C ILE A 50 -6.64 -18.16 0.52
N ALA A 51 -6.20 -19.15 -0.26
CA ALA A 51 -5.64 -20.39 0.28
C ALA A 51 -4.39 -20.18 1.15
N SER A 52 -3.57 -19.21 0.79
CA SER A 52 -2.33 -18.84 1.50
C SER A 52 -2.54 -17.89 2.69
N MET A 53 -3.76 -17.35 2.88
CA MET A 53 -4.12 -16.45 3.97
C MET A 53 -5.40 -16.95 4.68
N PRO A 54 -5.32 -17.96 5.55
CA PRO A 54 -6.50 -18.49 6.24
C PRO A 54 -7.24 -17.40 7.04
N GLY A 55 -8.56 -17.28 6.80
CA GLY A 55 -9.40 -16.26 7.46
C GLY A 55 -9.43 -14.90 6.73
N VAL A 56 -8.68 -14.73 5.64
CA VAL A 56 -8.74 -13.55 4.78
C VAL A 56 -9.44 -13.93 3.47
N GLU A 57 -10.30 -13.03 2.97
CA GLU A 57 -11.11 -13.28 1.78
C GLU A 57 -11.05 -12.08 0.82
N ARG A 58 -11.34 -12.35 -0.45
CA ARG A 58 -11.60 -11.32 -1.45
C ARG A 58 -13.10 -11.03 -1.46
N LEU A 59 -13.49 -9.78 -1.45
CA LEU A 59 -14.88 -9.35 -1.32
C LEU A 59 -15.33 -8.52 -2.52
N SER A 60 -16.55 -8.72 -2.98
CA SER A 60 -17.20 -7.77 -3.89
C SER A 60 -17.59 -6.48 -3.16
N ILE A 61 -17.83 -5.39 -3.88
CA ILE A 61 -18.05 -4.05 -3.30
C ILE A 61 -19.21 -4.03 -2.29
N ASP A 62 -20.29 -4.76 -2.53
CA ASP A 62 -21.42 -4.87 -1.61
C ASP A 62 -21.00 -5.50 -0.26
N LEU A 63 -20.21 -6.58 -0.28
CA LEU A 63 -19.68 -7.21 0.94
C LEU A 63 -18.53 -6.41 1.56
N LEU A 64 -17.74 -5.68 0.77
CA LEU A 64 -16.77 -4.71 1.25
C LEU A 64 -17.43 -3.65 2.13
N LEU A 65 -18.61 -3.16 1.74
CA LEU A 65 -19.34 -2.16 2.53
C LEU A 65 -19.85 -2.74 3.86
N GLU A 66 -20.25 -4.00 3.90
CA GLU A 66 -20.62 -4.68 5.15
C GLU A 66 -19.41 -4.80 6.08
N GLU A 67 -18.26 -5.25 5.57
CA GLU A 67 -17.00 -5.34 6.33
C GLU A 67 -16.55 -3.97 6.83
N ALA A 68 -16.62 -2.94 5.99
CA ALA A 68 -16.27 -1.57 6.36
C ALA A 68 -17.15 -1.02 7.50
N ALA A 69 -18.43 -1.39 7.57
CA ALA A 69 -19.32 -1.00 8.66
C ALA A 69 -18.82 -1.58 10.00
N GLU A 70 -18.41 -2.86 10.02
CA GLU A 70 -17.85 -3.48 11.23
C GLU A 70 -16.53 -2.81 11.65
N LEU A 71 -15.65 -2.48 10.69
CA LEU A 71 -14.39 -1.80 10.97
C LEU A 71 -14.59 -0.41 11.56
N VAL A 72 -15.57 0.34 11.06
CA VAL A 72 -15.96 1.65 11.64
C VAL A 72 -16.46 1.50 13.08
N GLU A 73 -17.31 0.49 13.37
CA GLU A 73 -17.79 0.21 14.73
C GLU A 73 -16.63 -0.18 15.67
N LEU A 74 -15.60 -0.87 15.17
CA LEU A 74 -14.38 -1.21 15.92
C LEU A 74 -13.44 -0.01 16.08
N GLY A 75 -13.70 1.13 15.44
CA GLY A 75 -12.88 2.33 15.49
C GLY A 75 -11.61 2.27 14.66
N ILE A 76 -11.53 1.38 13.66
CA ILE A 76 -10.39 1.32 12.72
C ILE A 76 -10.41 2.60 11.85
N PRO A 77 -9.32 3.40 11.83
CA PRO A 77 -9.34 4.71 11.17
C PRO A 77 -9.20 4.63 9.66
N ALA A 78 -8.58 3.58 9.12
CA ALA A 78 -8.32 3.48 7.68
C ALA A 78 -8.27 2.03 7.19
N ILE A 79 -8.64 1.87 5.92
CA ILE A 79 -8.53 0.60 5.18
C ILE A 79 -7.63 0.78 3.95
N ALA A 80 -6.96 -0.30 3.54
CA ALA A 80 -6.14 -0.34 2.34
C ALA A 80 -6.73 -1.33 1.32
N LEU A 81 -6.98 -0.89 0.09
CA LEU A 81 -7.64 -1.66 -0.96
C LEU A 81 -6.65 -2.27 -1.94
N PHE A 82 -6.80 -3.55 -2.20
CA PHE A 82 -6.03 -4.32 -3.16
C PHE A 82 -6.95 -5.01 -4.17
N PRO A 83 -7.08 -4.47 -5.41
CA PRO A 83 -7.98 -5.02 -6.41
C PRO A 83 -7.41 -6.29 -7.05
N VAL A 84 -8.30 -7.26 -7.32
CA VAL A 84 -8.02 -8.41 -8.17
C VAL A 84 -8.60 -8.16 -9.55
N THR A 85 -7.73 -7.99 -10.53
CA THR A 85 -8.13 -7.72 -11.91
C THR A 85 -8.33 -9.01 -12.68
N PRO A 86 -9.51 -9.21 -13.32
CA PRO A 86 -9.72 -10.37 -14.19
C PRO A 86 -8.71 -10.42 -15.35
N ALA A 87 -8.33 -11.64 -15.76
CA ALA A 87 -7.29 -11.84 -16.77
C ALA A 87 -7.57 -11.12 -18.10
N GLU A 88 -8.86 -11.05 -18.50
CA GLU A 88 -9.30 -10.38 -19.73
C GLU A 88 -9.18 -8.85 -19.70
N LYS A 89 -8.96 -8.26 -18.53
CA LYS A 89 -8.72 -6.82 -18.34
C LYS A 89 -7.25 -6.46 -18.15
N LYS A 90 -6.38 -7.48 -18.05
CA LYS A 90 -4.93 -7.27 -17.94
C LYS A 90 -4.34 -7.04 -19.33
N SER A 91 -3.39 -6.11 -19.43
CA SER A 91 -2.67 -5.79 -20.67
C SER A 91 -1.20 -5.50 -20.38
N ASP A 92 -0.36 -5.42 -21.41
CA ASP A 92 1.05 -5.06 -21.25
C ASP A 92 1.22 -3.59 -20.82
N LEU A 93 0.23 -2.75 -21.10
CA LEU A 93 0.23 -1.32 -20.74
C LEU A 93 -0.54 -1.00 -19.46
N ALA A 94 -1.22 -2.00 -18.86
CA ALA A 94 -1.95 -1.87 -17.59
C ALA A 94 -3.04 -0.79 -17.56
N GLU A 95 -3.74 -0.51 -18.69
CA GLU A 95 -4.69 0.60 -18.82
C GLU A 95 -5.87 0.53 -17.82
N GLU A 96 -6.23 -0.68 -17.37
CA GLU A 96 -7.29 -0.83 -16.36
C GLU A 96 -6.91 -0.18 -15.01
N ALA A 97 -5.62 0.06 -14.73
CA ALA A 97 -5.13 0.69 -13.50
C ALA A 97 -5.69 2.11 -13.29
N TRP A 98 -5.89 2.86 -14.37
CA TRP A 98 -6.45 4.22 -14.34
C TRP A 98 -7.82 4.34 -15.00
N ASN A 99 -8.51 3.21 -15.22
CA ASN A 99 -9.87 3.23 -15.71
C ASN A 99 -10.80 3.90 -14.70
N PRO A 100 -11.48 5.02 -15.05
CA PRO A 100 -12.40 5.70 -14.12
C PRO A 100 -13.51 4.81 -13.57
N GLU A 101 -13.90 3.78 -14.34
CA GLU A 101 -14.88 2.77 -13.93
C GLU A 101 -14.24 1.46 -13.48
N GLY A 102 -12.94 1.48 -13.19
CA GLY A 102 -12.19 0.37 -12.64
C GLY A 102 -12.69 -0.06 -11.26
N LEU A 103 -12.33 -1.28 -10.86
CA LEU A 103 -12.80 -1.85 -9.59
C LEU A 103 -12.36 -1.02 -8.39
N ALA A 104 -11.10 -0.56 -8.35
CA ALA A 104 -10.57 0.26 -7.26
C ALA A 104 -11.33 1.60 -7.16
N GLN A 105 -11.50 2.31 -8.28
CA GLN A 105 -12.19 3.59 -8.34
C GLN A 105 -13.65 3.48 -7.92
N ARG A 106 -14.36 2.43 -8.34
CA ARG A 106 -15.73 2.16 -7.92
C ARG A 106 -15.84 1.86 -6.43
N ALA A 107 -14.91 1.06 -5.89
CA ALA A 107 -14.86 0.73 -4.47
C ALA A 107 -14.61 1.98 -3.61
N VAL A 108 -13.65 2.84 -4.01
CA VAL A 108 -13.38 4.11 -3.34
C VAL A 108 -14.65 4.98 -3.29
N ARG A 109 -15.30 5.20 -4.44
CA ARG A 109 -16.54 6.00 -4.48
C ARG A 109 -17.63 5.42 -3.57
N ALA A 110 -17.82 4.10 -3.58
CA ALA A 110 -18.83 3.45 -2.75
C ALA A 110 -18.55 3.63 -1.26
N LEU A 111 -17.29 3.44 -0.84
CA LEU A 111 -16.86 3.63 0.55
C LEU A 111 -17.00 5.08 1.01
N LYS A 112 -16.53 6.04 0.23
CA LYS A 112 -16.61 7.46 0.57
C LYS A 112 -18.05 7.98 0.60
N ASN A 113 -18.93 7.42 -0.20
CA ASN A 113 -20.37 7.75 -0.16
C ASN A 113 -21.05 7.23 1.13
N GLN A 114 -20.66 6.06 1.63
CA GLN A 114 -21.30 5.44 2.79
C GLN A 114 -20.58 5.78 4.10
N PHE A 115 -19.25 5.88 4.08
CA PHE A 115 -18.40 6.13 5.24
C PHE A 115 -17.41 7.28 4.96
N PRO A 116 -17.88 8.54 4.90
CA PRO A 116 -17.05 9.68 4.51
C PRO A 116 -15.85 9.92 5.43
N GLU A 117 -15.96 9.52 6.71
CA GLU A 117 -14.88 9.68 7.72
C GLU A 117 -13.86 8.53 7.72
N LEU A 118 -14.16 7.38 7.11
CA LEU A 118 -13.22 6.27 7.02
C LEU A 118 -12.12 6.62 6.01
N GLY A 119 -10.86 6.54 6.44
CA GLY A 119 -9.71 6.72 5.56
C GLY A 119 -9.62 5.60 4.53
N VAL A 120 -9.57 5.94 3.25
CA VAL A 120 -9.42 4.97 2.15
C VAL A 120 -8.05 5.13 1.52
N ILE A 121 -7.24 4.08 1.62
CA ILE A 121 -5.91 3.97 1.04
C ILE A 121 -6.01 3.08 -0.20
N THR A 122 -5.41 3.49 -1.30
CA THR A 122 -5.33 2.68 -2.52
C THR A 122 -3.88 2.34 -2.85
N ASP A 123 -3.63 1.08 -3.15
CA ASP A 123 -2.35 0.64 -3.69
C ASP A 123 -2.14 1.23 -5.10
N VAL A 124 -0.96 1.79 -5.36
CA VAL A 124 -0.54 2.30 -6.66
C VAL A 124 0.62 1.44 -7.14
N ALA A 125 0.27 0.46 -7.96
CA ALA A 125 1.19 -0.50 -8.55
C ALA A 125 0.55 -1.10 -9.81
N LEU A 126 1.34 -1.58 -10.74
CA LEU A 126 0.82 -2.10 -12.01
C LEU A 126 0.72 -3.62 -12.07
N ASP A 127 1.34 -4.38 -11.16
CA ASP A 127 1.33 -5.84 -11.19
C ASP A 127 -0.07 -6.50 -11.14
N PRO A 128 -1.12 -5.91 -10.51
CA PRO A 128 -2.47 -6.45 -10.65
C PRO A 128 -3.07 -6.28 -12.05
N PHE A 129 -2.52 -5.38 -12.88
CA PHE A 129 -3.10 -4.95 -14.15
C PHE A 129 -2.26 -5.36 -15.36
N THR A 130 -0.98 -5.71 -15.17
CA THR A 130 -0.11 -6.18 -16.25
C THR A 130 -0.37 -7.66 -16.56
N SER A 131 -0.26 -8.02 -17.87
CA SER A 131 -0.38 -9.39 -18.33
C SER A 131 0.77 -10.29 -17.84
N HIS A 132 1.94 -9.71 -17.59
CA HIS A 132 3.17 -10.39 -17.12
C HIS A 132 3.38 -10.34 -15.60
N GLY A 133 2.56 -9.62 -14.82
CA GLY A 133 2.59 -9.61 -13.35
C GLY A 133 3.77 -8.86 -12.71
N LEU A 134 4.50 -8.02 -13.47
CA LEU A 134 5.54 -7.14 -12.95
C LEU A 134 4.93 -5.77 -12.57
N ASP A 135 5.57 -5.07 -11.64
CA ASP A 135 5.07 -3.81 -11.08
C ASP A 135 5.22 -2.59 -12.03
N GLY A 136 5.72 -2.80 -13.24
CA GLY A 136 5.90 -1.74 -14.23
C GLY A 136 5.80 -2.23 -15.66
N LEU A 137 5.87 -1.28 -16.60
CA LEU A 137 5.88 -1.55 -18.03
C LEU A 137 7.23 -2.16 -18.44
N THR A 138 7.24 -3.03 -19.44
CA THR A 138 8.44 -3.74 -19.87
C THR A 138 8.82 -3.37 -21.31
N ASN A 139 10.14 -3.34 -21.58
CA ASN A 139 10.67 -3.28 -22.92
C ASN A 139 10.65 -4.66 -23.61
N GLU A 140 11.16 -4.74 -24.85
CA GLU A 140 11.20 -5.97 -25.65
C GLU A 140 12.05 -7.10 -24.99
N ASP A 141 13.00 -6.73 -24.10
CA ASP A 141 13.83 -7.68 -23.36
C ASP A 141 13.17 -8.16 -22.06
N GLY A 142 11.98 -7.66 -21.71
CA GLY A 142 11.26 -7.95 -20.48
C GLY A 142 11.82 -7.23 -19.25
N TYR A 143 12.63 -6.19 -19.45
CA TYR A 143 13.13 -5.31 -18.39
C TYR A 143 12.10 -4.24 -18.06
N VAL A 144 11.81 -4.02 -16.78
CA VAL A 144 10.89 -2.97 -16.33
C VAL A 144 11.54 -1.61 -16.55
N VAL A 145 10.87 -0.78 -17.36
CA VAL A 145 11.35 0.58 -17.69
C VAL A 145 10.81 1.58 -16.67
N ASN A 146 11.70 2.43 -16.16
CA ASN A 146 11.37 3.35 -15.07
C ASN A 146 10.42 4.45 -15.51
N ASP A 147 10.82 5.28 -16.47
CA ASP A 147 10.17 6.56 -16.76
C ASP A 147 8.75 6.38 -17.29
N GLU A 148 8.54 5.45 -18.21
CA GLU A 148 7.22 5.13 -18.74
C GLU A 148 6.30 4.50 -17.67
N THR A 149 6.89 3.74 -16.74
CA THR A 149 6.17 3.19 -15.59
C THR A 149 5.72 4.32 -14.65
N VAL A 150 6.59 5.28 -14.35
CA VAL A 150 6.25 6.44 -13.51
C VAL A 150 5.09 7.23 -14.12
N GLU A 151 5.06 7.45 -15.45
CA GLU A 151 3.94 8.11 -16.12
C GLU A 151 2.61 7.33 -15.91
N ALA A 152 2.63 6.02 -15.99
CA ALA A 152 1.46 5.17 -15.75
C ALA A 152 0.99 5.23 -14.29
N LEU A 153 1.93 5.18 -13.32
CA LEU A 153 1.64 5.29 -11.90
C LEU A 153 1.04 6.66 -11.53
N VAL A 154 1.52 7.74 -12.14
CA VAL A 154 0.94 9.08 -11.97
C VAL A 154 -0.52 9.11 -12.43
N ARG A 155 -0.85 8.51 -13.58
CA ARG A 155 -2.23 8.39 -14.05
C ARG A 155 -3.10 7.57 -13.10
N GLN A 156 -2.57 6.46 -12.59
CA GLN A 156 -3.27 5.61 -11.62
C GLN A 156 -3.55 6.38 -10.33
N ALA A 157 -2.53 7.01 -9.72
CA ALA A 157 -2.68 7.79 -8.50
C ALA A 157 -3.70 8.93 -8.65
N LEU A 158 -3.66 9.66 -9.78
CA LEU A 158 -4.62 10.71 -10.08
C LEU A 158 -6.05 10.15 -10.17
N SER A 159 -6.26 9.06 -10.90
CA SER A 159 -7.59 8.44 -11.04
C SER A 159 -8.17 7.97 -9.69
N HIS A 160 -7.30 7.51 -8.77
CA HIS A 160 -7.70 7.14 -7.42
C HIS A 160 -8.09 8.37 -6.58
N ALA A 161 -7.32 9.47 -6.68
CA ALA A 161 -7.65 10.74 -6.03
C ALA A 161 -8.97 11.33 -6.56
N GLU A 162 -9.20 11.29 -7.88
CA GLU A 162 -10.47 11.67 -8.52
C GLU A 162 -11.66 10.84 -8.02
N ALA A 163 -11.44 9.56 -7.72
CA ALA A 163 -12.46 8.70 -7.14
C ALA A 163 -12.74 9.00 -5.66
N GLY A 164 -11.88 9.78 -4.99
CA GLY A 164 -12.01 10.20 -3.59
C GLY A 164 -11.11 9.45 -2.60
N ALA A 165 -10.05 8.80 -3.06
CA ALA A 165 -9.06 8.18 -2.16
C ALA A 165 -8.41 9.25 -1.26
N ASP A 166 -8.30 8.98 0.04
CA ASP A 166 -7.66 9.88 0.99
C ASP A 166 -6.14 9.77 0.95
N ILE A 167 -5.64 8.59 0.59
CA ILE A 167 -4.22 8.27 0.53
C ILE A 167 -3.96 7.39 -0.69
N VAL A 168 -2.96 7.74 -1.47
CA VAL A 168 -2.41 6.87 -2.51
C VAL A 168 -1.10 6.27 -2.01
N ALA A 169 -0.89 4.96 -2.23
CA ALA A 169 0.21 4.22 -1.64
C ALA A 169 1.08 3.54 -2.72
N PRO A 170 2.04 4.26 -3.33
CA PRO A 170 2.92 3.71 -4.34
C PRO A 170 3.79 2.59 -3.79
N SER A 171 3.67 1.39 -4.38
CA SER A 171 4.35 0.18 -3.91
C SER A 171 5.23 -0.49 -4.98
N ASP A 172 5.52 0.21 -6.06
CA ASP A 172 6.20 -0.27 -7.26
C ASP A 172 7.74 -0.25 -7.19
N MET A 173 8.33 0.69 -6.44
CA MET A 173 9.77 0.94 -6.30
C MET A 173 10.46 1.57 -7.51
N MET A 174 9.75 2.34 -8.35
CA MET A 174 10.37 3.12 -9.42
C MET A 174 11.01 4.40 -8.88
N ASP A 175 12.12 4.82 -9.49
CA ASP A 175 12.85 6.04 -9.09
C ASP A 175 12.04 7.30 -9.46
N GLY A 176 11.92 8.24 -8.49
CA GLY A 176 11.28 9.54 -8.71
C GLY A 176 9.76 9.53 -8.77
N ARG A 177 9.11 8.38 -8.53
CA ARG A 177 7.66 8.22 -8.61
C ARG A 177 6.89 9.06 -7.60
N ILE A 178 7.44 9.21 -6.40
CA ILE A 178 6.78 9.99 -5.33
C ILE A 178 6.70 11.46 -5.71
N GLY A 179 7.80 12.03 -6.19
CA GLY A 179 7.86 13.42 -6.66
C GLY A 179 6.92 13.67 -7.84
N ALA A 180 6.90 12.76 -8.82
CA ALA A 180 6.02 12.87 -9.97
C ALA A 180 4.53 12.80 -9.59
N ILE A 181 4.14 11.88 -8.72
CA ILE A 181 2.77 11.75 -8.20
C ILE A 181 2.40 12.99 -7.38
N ARG A 182 3.26 13.44 -6.46
CA ARG A 182 3.01 14.63 -5.64
C ARG A 182 2.77 15.86 -6.51
N GLN A 183 3.67 16.09 -7.49
CA GLN A 183 3.54 17.22 -8.40
C GLN A 183 2.20 17.20 -9.13
N ARG A 184 1.80 16.06 -9.70
CA ARG A 184 0.54 15.95 -10.44
C ARG A 184 -0.68 16.16 -9.54
N LEU A 185 -0.69 15.61 -8.33
CA LEU A 185 -1.78 15.82 -7.38
C LEU A 185 -1.94 17.30 -7.02
N GLU A 186 -0.83 18.05 -6.84
CA GLU A 186 -0.86 19.49 -6.60
C GLU A 186 -1.39 20.28 -7.81
N GLU A 187 -0.91 19.95 -9.03
CA GLU A 187 -1.33 20.62 -10.28
C GLU A 187 -2.84 20.46 -10.54
N GLU A 188 -3.41 19.30 -10.22
CA GLU A 188 -4.83 18.99 -10.41
C GLU A 188 -5.71 19.37 -9.19
N GLY A 189 -5.11 19.96 -8.15
CA GLY A 189 -5.83 20.49 -6.98
C GLY A 189 -6.15 19.46 -5.88
N TYR A 190 -5.60 18.26 -5.96
CA TYR A 190 -5.74 17.21 -4.93
C TYR A 190 -4.72 17.40 -3.78
N ILE A 191 -4.60 18.62 -3.29
CA ILE A 191 -3.60 19.04 -2.29
C ILE A 191 -3.72 18.31 -0.94
N ASN A 192 -4.87 17.72 -0.64
CA ASN A 192 -5.13 16.98 0.59
C ASN A 192 -5.00 15.46 0.44
N THR A 193 -4.78 14.94 -0.76
CA THR A 193 -4.48 13.51 -0.97
C THR A 193 -3.07 13.22 -0.51
N ARG A 194 -2.92 12.33 0.49
CA ARG A 194 -1.63 11.97 1.08
C ARG A 194 -0.96 10.90 0.23
N ILE A 195 0.37 10.82 0.39
CA ILE A 195 1.17 9.75 -0.20
C ILE A 195 1.76 8.90 0.92
N LEU A 196 1.43 7.59 0.94
CA LEU A 196 2.06 6.58 1.79
C LEU A 196 3.00 5.74 0.93
N ALA A 197 4.30 6.02 0.98
CA ALA A 197 5.28 5.39 0.12
C ALA A 197 5.76 4.04 0.69
N TYR A 198 5.80 3.01 -0.16
CA TYR A 198 6.50 1.77 0.14
C TYR A 198 7.99 1.96 -0.19
N SER A 199 8.68 2.73 0.63
CA SER A 199 10.05 3.20 0.36
C SER A 199 11.11 2.09 0.44
N ALA A 200 10.91 1.11 1.32
CA ALA A 200 11.87 0.04 1.58
C ALA A 200 11.28 -1.34 1.30
N LYS A 201 10.92 -1.61 0.05
CA LYS A 201 10.31 -2.88 -0.36
C LYS A 201 11.37 -3.86 -0.84
N TYR A 202 11.57 -4.92 -0.08
CA TYR A 202 12.59 -5.93 -0.36
C TYR A 202 12.09 -7.04 -1.28
N ALA A 203 12.93 -7.53 -2.18
CA ALA A 203 12.69 -8.75 -2.94
C ALA A 203 12.68 -9.96 -2.00
N SER A 204 11.51 -10.32 -1.49
CA SER A 204 11.35 -11.30 -0.40
C SER A 204 10.33 -12.39 -0.74
N SER A 205 10.57 -13.59 -0.20
CA SER A 205 9.61 -14.71 -0.24
C SER A 205 8.35 -14.45 0.59
N TYR A 206 8.37 -13.48 1.52
CA TYR A 206 7.19 -13.05 2.28
C TYR A 206 6.05 -12.54 1.42
N TYR A 207 6.31 -12.09 0.19
CA TYR A 207 5.26 -11.69 -0.77
C TYR A 207 4.51 -12.85 -1.44
N GLY A 208 4.88 -14.12 -1.16
CA GLY A 208 4.19 -15.28 -1.70
C GLY A 208 2.67 -15.26 -1.45
N PRO A 209 2.21 -15.15 -0.18
CA PRO A 209 0.79 -15.08 0.15
C PRO A 209 0.07 -13.87 -0.46
N PHE A 210 0.71 -12.70 -0.50
CA PHE A 210 0.14 -11.50 -1.10
C PHE A 210 -0.09 -11.68 -2.61
N ARG A 211 0.88 -12.26 -3.33
CA ARG A 211 0.74 -12.56 -4.77
C ARG A 211 -0.40 -13.52 -5.06
N ASP A 212 -0.64 -14.50 -4.18
CA ASP A 212 -1.82 -15.35 -4.26
C ASP A 212 -3.11 -14.53 -4.04
N ALA A 213 -3.12 -13.63 -3.06
CA ALA A 213 -4.27 -12.81 -2.73
C ALA A 213 -4.73 -11.89 -3.87
N VAL A 214 -3.79 -11.26 -4.60
CA VAL A 214 -4.09 -10.37 -5.74
C VAL A 214 -4.10 -11.09 -7.11
N ASP A 215 -3.96 -12.43 -7.10
CA ASP A 215 -3.93 -13.27 -8.31
C ASP A 215 -2.87 -12.81 -9.35
N SER A 216 -1.69 -12.44 -8.87
CA SER A 216 -0.55 -12.04 -9.71
C SER A 216 0.51 -13.14 -9.84
N ALA A 217 0.47 -14.18 -8.99
CA ALA A 217 1.47 -15.24 -8.95
C ALA A 217 1.56 -16.05 -10.26
N GLY A 218 0.42 -16.29 -10.92
CA GLY A 218 0.35 -17.07 -12.16
C GLY A 218 0.99 -16.38 -13.36
N ASN A 219 1.07 -15.05 -13.35
CA ASN A 219 1.53 -14.26 -14.49
C ASN A 219 3.05 -14.03 -14.46
N LEU A 220 3.70 -14.08 -13.29
CA LEU A 220 5.14 -13.80 -13.14
C LEU A 220 6.05 -14.81 -13.88
N GLY A 221 5.57 -16.03 -14.14
CA GLY A 221 6.32 -17.08 -14.86
C GLY A 221 7.69 -17.35 -14.20
N LYS A 222 8.78 -17.17 -14.98
CA LYS A 222 10.17 -17.26 -14.50
C LYS A 222 10.79 -15.91 -14.16
N SER A 223 10.06 -14.80 -14.32
CA SER A 223 10.53 -13.45 -14.00
C SER A 223 10.65 -13.25 -12.48
N ASN A 224 11.46 -12.31 -12.08
CA ASN A 224 11.64 -11.92 -10.69
C ASN A 224 11.59 -10.39 -10.56
N LYS A 225 11.55 -9.90 -9.33
CA LYS A 225 11.46 -8.47 -9.03
C LYS A 225 12.79 -7.86 -8.55
N PHE A 226 13.92 -8.58 -8.72
CA PHE A 226 15.23 -8.14 -8.22
C PHE A 226 15.79 -6.91 -8.94
N SER A 227 15.28 -6.56 -10.12
CA SER A 227 15.75 -5.39 -10.87
C SER A 227 15.20 -4.05 -10.35
N PHE A 228 14.17 -4.08 -9.46
CA PHE A 228 13.55 -2.87 -8.91
C PHE A 228 13.18 -2.98 -7.43
N GLN A 229 13.07 -4.16 -6.84
CA GLN A 229 12.94 -4.31 -5.39
C GLN A 229 14.31 -4.48 -4.76
N MET A 230 14.47 -3.95 -3.55
CA MET A 230 15.74 -3.95 -2.82
C MET A 230 16.25 -5.34 -2.48
N ASP A 231 17.57 -5.52 -2.46
CA ASP A 231 18.18 -6.74 -1.95
C ASP A 231 17.99 -6.83 -0.43
N PHE A 232 17.51 -7.98 0.04
CA PHE A 232 17.25 -8.22 1.47
C PHE A 232 18.50 -8.15 2.37
N ALA A 233 19.72 -8.15 1.79
CA ALA A 233 20.96 -7.97 2.52
C ALA A 233 21.32 -6.51 2.82
N ASN A 234 20.57 -5.54 2.22
CA ASN A 234 20.88 -4.12 2.27
C ASN A 234 19.96 -3.37 3.25
N SER A 235 20.44 -3.06 4.45
CA SER A 235 19.69 -2.24 5.43
C SER A 235 19.94 -0.73 5.27
N ASP A 236 21.14 -0.34 4.84
CA ASP A 236 21.49 1.07 4.70
C ASP A 236 20.85 1.71 3.47
N GLU A 237 20.64 0.93 2.40
CA GLU A 237 19.87 1.31 1.22
C GLU A 237 18.45 1.76 1.59
N ALA A 238 17.79 1.03 2.51
CA ALA A 238 16.45 1.40 2.99
C ALA A 238 16.39 2.81 3.57
N LEU A 239 17.44 3.25 4.25
CA LEU A 239 17.50 4.62 4.80
C LEU A 239 17.63 5.67 3.70
N HIS A 240 18.33 5.35 2.61
CA HIS A 240 18.43 6.23 1.44
C HIS A 240 17.10 6.34 0.70
N GLU A 241 16.43 5.21 0.45
CA GLU A 241 15.12 5.17 -0.19
C GLU A 241 14.06 5.95 0.61
N VAL A 242 13.99 5.72 1.92
CA VAL A 242 13.08 6.48 2.81
C VAL A 242 13.40 7.98 2.77
N ALA A 243 14.69 8.36 2.79
CA ALA A 243 15.08 9.77 2.75
C ALA A 243 14.75 10.41 1.39
N ALA A 244 14.88 9.69 0.29
CA ALA A 244 14.51 10.15 -1.05
C ALA A 244 13.00 10.37 -1.16
N ASP A 245 12.19 9.36 -0.80
CA ASP A 245 10.73 9.46 -0.86
C ASP A 245 10.18 10.60 0.02
N LEU A 246 10.74 10.80 1.23
CA LEU A 246 10.37 11.94 2.08
C LEU A 246 10.76 13.28 1.46
N ALA A 247 11.92 13.37 0.80
CA ALA A 247 12.35 14.59 0.11
C ALA A 247 11.49 14.90 -1.13
N GLU A 248 10.97 13.86 -1.79
CA GLU A 248 10.05 13.94 -2.92
C GLU A 248 8.61 14.29 -2.52
N GLY A 249 8.26 14.23 -1.25
CA GLY A 249 6.96 14.66 -0.74
C GLY A 249 6.03 13.55 -0.26
N ALA A 250 6.58 12.40 0.16
CA ALA A 250 5.81 11.40 0.90
C ALA A 250 5.38 11.96 2.26
N ASP A 251 4.11 11.76 2.63
CA ASP A 251 3.56 12.13 3.94
C ASP A 251 3.80 11.04 4.99
N MET A 252 3.87 9.78 4.51
CA MET A 252 4.08 8.57 5.31
C MET A 252 4.99 7.60 4.55
N VAL A 253 5.72 6.76 5.27
CA VAL A 253 6.58 5.71 4.74
C VAL A 253 6.42 4.43 5.54
#